data_c8f0ad6a970baad208f4f30cb533605e
#
_entry.id   c8f0ad6a970baad208f4f30cb533605e
#
_cell.length_a   1.000
_cell.length_b   1.000
_cell.length_c   1.000
_cell.angle_alpha   90.00
_cell.angle_beta   90.00
_cell.angle_gamma   90.00
#
_symmetry.space_group_name_H-M   'P 1'
#
loop_
_entity.id
_entity.type
_entity.pdbx_description
1 polymer ?
#
loop_
_entity_poly.entity_id
_entity_poly.type
_entity_poly.pdbx_seq_one_letter_code
_entity_poly.pdbx_strand_id
1 'polypeptide(L)'
;MELTMKAAIWQVMVDVSVMGALLLIGEFLRAKVKLFQKVLIPPAVIAGFLALLFGPKSPVEALRILPLSSSFGTYASVLIVVIFAATPIGDKPAKGAVSGPKMMGMFFNVTGIAVLQYAVGMLLTVGILTKLYPTLNETFGLMMATGFYGGHGTAAAVGAALEEMGIENMTDLGNTCATIGIVGGIITGMIIINWGTRKGYGHYVENPK
;
A
#
# COMPACT_ATOMS: atom_id res chain seq x y z
N MET A 1 25.12 -22.74 -10.59
CA MET A 1 24.90 -21.27 -10.55
C MET A 1 24.17 -20.77 -11.80
N GLU A 2 24.58 -21.14 -13.00
CA GLU A 2 23.94 -20.68 -14.25
C GLU A 2 22.49 -21.18 -14.45
N LEU A 3 22.22 -22.45 -14.11
CA LEU A 3 20.86 -23.04 -14.18
C LEU A 3 19.89 -22.37 -13.20
N THR A 4 20.35 -22.02 -12.00
CA THR A 4 19.55 -21.30 -11.00
C THR A 4 19.25 -19.88 -11.43
N MET A 5 20.17 -19.21 -12.08
CA MET A 5 19.99 -17.86 -12.61
C MET A 5 18.98 -17.83 -13.77
N LYS A 6 19.07 -18.80 -14.70
CA LYS A 6 18.07 -18.94 -15.78
C LYS A 6 16.68 -19.19 -15.23
N ALA A 7 16.53 -20.09 -14.24
CA ALA A 7 15.24 -20.36 -13.61
C ALA A 7 14.67 -19.11 -12.90
N ALA A 8 15.52 -18.32 -12.23
CA ALA A 8 15.10 -17.08 -11.60
C ALA A 8 14.60 -16.03 -12.61
N ILE A 9 15.29 -15.88 -13.76
CA ILE A 9 14.86 -14.96 -14.82
C ILE A 9 13.52 -15.39 -15.41
N TRP A 10 13.33 -16.69 -15.67
CA TRP A 10 12.06 -17.21 -16.16
C TRP A 10 10.93 -16.95 -15.16
N GLN A 11 11.17 -17.14 -13.88
CA GLN A 11 10.16 -16.85 -12.86
C GLN A 11 9.77 -15.38 -12.83
N VAL A 12 10.73 -14.45 -12.93
CA VAL A 12 10.45 -13.02 -13.05
C VAL A 12 9.59 -12.70 -14.27
N MET A 13 9.89 -13.31 -15.43
CA MET A 13 9.09 -13.12 -16.64
C MET A 13 7.66 -13.63 -16.47
N VAL A 14 7.47 -14.79 -15.82
CA VAL A 14 6.15 -15.34 -15.51
C VAL A 14 5.40 -14.41 -14.57
N ASP A 15 6.04 -13.97 -13.48
CA ASP A 15 5.43 -13.06 -12.51
C ASP A 15 4.97 -11.75 -13.16
N VAL A 16 5.82 -11.12 -14.00
CA VAL A 16 5.49 -9.88 -14.71
C VAL A 16 4.37 -10.11 -15.72
N SER A 17 4.36 -11.23 -16.43
CA SER A 17 3.32 -11.57 -17.40
C SER A 17 1.97 -11.79 -16.70
N VAL A 18 1.95 -12.51 -15.59
CA VAL A 18 0.74 -12.73 -14.78
C VAL A 18 0.24 -11.42 -14.19
N MET A 19 1.14 -10.55 -13.68
CA MET A 19 0.78 -9.20 -13.22
C MET A 19 0.11 -8.38 -14.32
N GLY A 20 0.71 -8.36 -15.52
CA GLY A 20 0.17 -7.65 -16.66
C GLY A 20 -1.24 -8.15 -17.04
N ALA A 21 -1.42 -9.46 -17.08
CA ALA A 21 -2.72 -10.08 -17.35
C ALA A 21 -3.77 -9.70 -16.27
N LEU A 22 -3.39 -9.76 -15.00
CA LEU A 22 -4.28 -9.38 -13.90
C LEU A 22 -4.66 -7.89 -13.93
N LEU A 23 -3.73 -7.00 -14.28
CA LEU A 23 -4.01 -5.58 -14.45
C LEU A 23 -4.99 -5.34 -15.61
N LEU A 24 -4.83 -6.03 -16.73
CA LEU A 24 -5.79 -5.96 -17.85
C LEU A 24 -7.17 -6.47 -17.45
N ILE A 25 -7.24 -7.58 -16.70
CA ILE A 25 -8.50 -8.09 -16.15
C ILE A 25 -9.11 -7.07 -15.18
N GLY A 26 -8.31 -6.47 -14.32
CA GLY A 26 -8.74 -5.42 -13.39
C GLY A 26 -9.32 -4.20 -14.11
N GLU A 27 -8.68 -3.74 -15.19
CA GLU A 27 -9.17 -2.65 -16.04
C GLU A 27 -10.48 -3.03 -16.72
N PHE A 28 -10.56 -4.23 -17.30
CA PHE A 28 -11.77 -4.73 -17.93
C PHE A 28 -12.94 -4.83 -16.93
N LEU A 29 -12.70 -5.38 -15.75
CA LEU A 29 -13.72 -5.47 -14.70
C LEU A 29 -14.18 -4.09 -14.26
N ARG A 30 -13.27 -3.15 -14.07
CA ARG A 30 -13.61 -1.76 -13.75
C ARG A 30 -14.46 -1.12 -14.85
N ALA A 31 -14.12 -1.35 -16.12
CA ALA A 31 -14.88 -0.80 -17.26
C ALA A 31 -16.29 -1.38 -17.37
N LYS A 32 -16.53 -2.62 -16.94
CA LYS A 32 -17.82 -3.32 -17.08
C LYS A 32 -18.69 -3.30 -15.82
N VAL A 33 -18.09 -3.31 -14.65
CA VAL A 33 -18.82 -3.43 -13.37
C VAL A 33 -19.09 -2.05 -12.79
N LYS A 34 -20.35 -1.61 -12.86
CA LYS A 34 -20.79 -0.29 -12.37
C LYS A 34 -20.45 -0.04 -10.87
N LEU A 35 -20.36 -1.10 -10.06
CA LEU A 35 -19.97 -0.98 -8.66
C LEU A 35 -18.55 -0.44 -8.52
N PHE A 36 -17.59 -1.01 -9.26
CA PHE A 36 -16.19 -0.58 -9.23
C PHE A 36 -16.02 0.85 -9.77
N GLN A 37 -16.85 1.26 -10.74
CA GLN A 37 -16.88 2.63 -11.25
C GLN A 37 -17.40 3.61 -10.19
N LYS A 38 -18.52 3.28 -9.53
CA LYS A 38 -19.14 4.14 -8.49
C LYS A 38 -18.24 4.34 -7.27
N VAL A 39 -17.50 3.29 -6.91
CA VAL A 39 -16.60 3.30 -5.75
C VAL A 39 -15.19 3.79 -6.15
N LEU A 40 -14.95 4.09 -7.44
CA LEU A 40 -13.68 4.58 -7.98
C LEU A 40 -12.47 3.67 -7.67
N ILE A 41 -12.70 2.35 -7.52
CA ILE A 41 -11.62 1.40 -7.20
C ILE A 41 -10.59 1.38 -8.35
N PRO A 42 -9.30 1.60 -8.07
CA PRO A 42 -8.25 1.47 -9.08
C PRO A 42 -8.14 0.05 -9.63
N PRO A 43 -7.86 -0.14 -10.93
CA PRO A 43 -7.67 -1.47 -11.53
C PRO A 43 -6.61 -2.30 -10.81
N ALA A 44 -5.53 -1.66 -10.34
CA ALA A 44 -4.46 -2.32 -9.61
C ALA A 44 -4.95 -2.97 -8.30
N VAL A 45 -5.93 -2.37 -7.61
CA VAL A 45 -6.53 -2.95 -6.40
C VAL A 45 -7.35 -4.19 -6.75
N ILE A 46 -8.13 -4.13 -7.84
CA ILE A 46 -8.88 -5.29 -8.33
C ILE A 46 -7.93 -6.43 -8.69
N ALA A 47 -6.86 -6.12 -9.44
CA ALA A 47 -5.81 -7.08 -9.80
C ALA A 47 -5.13 -7.69 -8.56
N GLY A 48 -4.84 -6.88 -7.54
CA GLY A 48 -4.26 -7.33 -6.28
C GLY A 48 -5.18 -8.30 -5.52
N PHE A 49 -6.48 -8.03 -5.47
CA PHE A 49 -7.46 -8.95 -4.89
C PHE A 49 -7.56 -10.27 -5.66
N LEU A 50 -7.50 -10.23 -6.99
CA LEU A 50 -7.46 -11.43 -7.80
C LEU A 50 -6.18 -12.23 -7.56
N ALA A 51 -5.03 -11.55 -7.46
CA ALA A 51 -3.75 -12.18 -7.12
C ALA A 51 -3.78 -12.82 -5.73
N LEU A 52 -4.42 -12.19 -4.75
CA LEU A 52 -4.58 -12.74 -3.41
C LEU A 52 -5.51 -13.95 -3.41
N LEU A 53 -6.62 -13.90 -4.15
CA LEU A 53 -7.62 -14.97 -4.21
C LEU A 53 -7.12 -16.18 -4.98
N PHE A 54 -6.39 -15.98 -6.08
CA PHE A 54 -5.96 -17.06 -6.99
C PHE A 54 -4.45 -17.34 -6.93
N GLY A 55 -3.71 -16.61 -6.14
CA GLY A 55 -2.27 -16.75 -6.00
C GLY A 55 -1.84 -17.81 -4.99
N PRO A 56 -0.53 -18.04 -4.84
CA PRO A 56 0.01 -19.09 -3.98
C PRO A 56 -0.29 -18.93 -2.49
N LYS A 57 -0.59 -17.71 -2.05
CA LYS A 57 -0.99 -17.40 -0.66
C LYS A 57 -2.50 -17.36 -0.45
N SER A 58 -3.30 -17.86 -1.40
CA SER A 58 -4.75 -17.96 -1.22
C SER A 58 -5.10 -18.81 0.00
N PRO A 59 -6.07 -18.38 0.84
CA PRO A 59 -6.55 -19.18 1.96
C PRO A 59 -7.25 -20.47 1.53
N VAL A 60 -7.71 -20.53 0.28
CA VAL A 60 -8.37 -21.70 -0.32
C VAL A 60 -7.41 -22.38 -1.28
N GLU A 61 -6.92 -23.57 -0.92
CA GLU A 61 -5.95 -24.31 -1.72
C GLU A 61 -6.41 -24.58 -3.17
N ALA A 62 -7.68 -24.93 -3.34
CA ALA A 62 -8.26 -25.19 -4.65
C ALA A 62 -8.23 -23.99 -5.62
N LEU A 63 -8.06 -22.77 -5.09
CA LEU A 63 -7.98 -21.55 -5.89
C LEU A 63 -6.54 -21.14 -6.23
N ARG A 64 -5.52 -21.82 -5.75
CA ARG A 64 -4.10 -21.54 -6.03
C ARG A 64 -3.69 -21.95 -7.44
N ILE A 65 -4.21 -21.24 -8.43
CA ILE A 65 -4.00 -21.56 -9.85
C ILE A 65 -2.97 -20.66 -10.54
N LEU A 66 -2.64 -19.50 -9.95
CA LEU A 66 -1.68 -18.56 -10.56
C LEU A 66 -0.24 -19.00 -10.26
N PRO A 67 0.62 -19.07 -11.28
CA PRO A 67 2.02 -19.48 -11.15
C PRO A 67 2.92 -18.34 -10.65
N LEU A 68 2.47 -17.60 -9.63
CA LEU A 68 3.24 -16.53 -9.01
C LEU A 68 4.27 -17.08 -8.05
N SER A 69 5.45 -16.45 -7.99
CA SER A 69 6.50 -16.83 -7.04
C SER A 69 6.13 -16.49 -5.60
N SER A 70 6.70 -17.22 -4.65
CA SER A 70 6.59 -16.87 -3.22
C SER A 70 7.23 -15.53 -2.89
N SER A 71 8.19 -15.10 -3.71
CA SER A 71 8.91 -13.82 -3.60
C SER A 71 8.17 -12.64 -4.24
N PHE A 72 6.94 -12.86 -4.74
CA PHE A 72 6.17 -11.82 -5.44
C PHE A 72 6.03 -10.52 -4.64
N GLY A 73 5.91 -10.60 -3.31
CA GLY A 73 5.85 -9.43 -2.43
C GLY A 73 7.08 -8.53 -2.47
N THR A 74 8.26 -9.07 -2.81
CA THR A 74 9.51 -8.29 -2.85
C THR A 74 9.59 -7.34 -4.04
N TYR A 75 8.80 -7.56 -5.11
CA TYR A 75 8.76 -6.65 -6.25
C TYR A 75 8.35 -5.24 -5.85
N ALA A 76 7.42 -5.09 -4.92
CA ALA A 76 6.99 -3.77 -4.45
C ALA A 76 8.16 -2.99 -3.84
N SER A 77 8.99 -3.63 -3.02
CA SER A 77 10.16 -3.01 -2.37
C SER A 77 11.25 -2.61 -3.37
N VAL A 78 11.46 -3.41 -4.43
CA VAL A 78 12.44 -3.10 -5.47
C VAL A 78 11.94 -2.02 -6.41
N LEU A 79 10.70 -2.15 -6.88
CA LEU A 79 10.12 -1.22 -7.86
C LEU A 79 9.90 0.18 -7.28
N ILE A 80 9.62 0.30 -5.98
CA ILE A 80 9.47 1.61 -5.33
C ILE A 80 10.75 2.42 -5.39
N VAL A 81 11.92 1.76 -5.28
CA VAL A 81 13.22 2.44 -5.41
C VAL A 81 13.38 3.01 -6.82
N VAL A 82 12.99 2.23 -7.85
CA VAL A 82 13.06 2.68 -9.25
C VAL A 82 12.11 3.86 -9.48
N ILE A 83 10.89 3.81 -8.93
CA ILE A 83 9.91 4.89 -9.05
C ILE A 83 10.45 6.18 -8.41
N PHE A 84 10.94 6.11 -7.18
CA PHE A 84 11.49 7.28 -6.51
C PHE A 84 12.75 7.82 -7.18
N ALA A 85 13.60 6.97 -7.73
CA ALA A 85 14.77 7.40 -8.50
C ALA A 85 14.37 8.07 -9.83
N ALA A 86 13.32 7.60 -10.49
CA ALA A 86 12.86 8.12 -11.77
C ALA A 86 12.02 9.40 -11.64
N THR A 87 11.32 9.60 -10.52
CA THR A 87 10.40 10.72 -10.30
C THR A 87 11.06 12.10 -10.57
N PRO A 88 12.26 12.43 -10.05
CA PRO A 88 12.87 13.74 -10.29
C PRO A 88 13.43 13.92 -11.70
N ILE A 89 13.62 12.84 -12.48
CA ILE A 89 14.29 12.91 -13.78
C ILE A 89 13.42 13.52 -14.89
N GLY A 90 12.10 13.41 -14.76
CA GLY A 90 11.15 13.90 -15.76
C GLY A 90 10.49 15.24 -15.44
N ASP A 91 10.62 15.73 -14.23
CA ASP A 91 9.93 16.93 -13.78
C ASP A 91 10.57 18.20 -14.34
N LYS A 92 9.86 18.84 -15.27
CA LYS A 92 10.13 20.24 -15.61
C LYS A 92 9.69 21.10 -14.41
N PRO A 93 10.55 22.05 -13.95
CA PRO A 93 10.14 22.96 -12.89
C PRO A 93 8.81 23.60 -13.26
N ALA A 94 7.81 23.43 -12.42
CA ALA A 94 6.47 23.97 -12.65
C ALA A 94 6.59 25.48 -12.86
N LYS A 95 6.08 25.98 -13.99
CA LYS A 95 5.94 27.42 -14.24
C LYS A 95 4.91 27.93 -13.25
N GLY A 96 5.35 28.52 -12.18
CA GLY A 96 4.56 28.95 -11.04
C GLY A 96 5.04 28.25 -9.79
N ALA A 97 6.08 28.80 -9.18
CA ALA A 97 6.56 28.29 -7.89
C ALA A 97 5.39 28.26 -6.91
N VAL A 98 5.15 27.09 -6.33
CA VAL A 98 4.23 26.99 -5.19
C VAL A 98 4.76 27.96 -4.14
N SER A 99 3.96 28.93 -3.72
CA SER A 99 4.43 29.96 -2.78
C SER A 99 4.95 29.29 -1.51
N GLY A 100 6.06 29.82 -0.95
CA GLY A 100 6.68 29.30 0.25
C GLY A 100 5.69 28.98 1.39
N PRO A 101 4.68 29.84 1.66
CA PRO A 101 3.65 29.55 2.66
C PRO A 101 2.82 28.32 2.37
N LYS A 102 2.49 28.04 1.12
CA LYS A 102 1.73 26.81 0.73
C LYS A 102 2.58 25.55 0.90
N MET A 103 3.86 25.60 0.52
CA MET A 103 4.80 24.49 0.75
C MET A 103 4.98 24.21 2.24
N MET A 104 5.14 25.27 3.04
CA MET A 104 5.27 25.14 4.49
C MET A 104 4.01 24.55 5.12
N GLY A 105 2.82 25.01 4.69
CA GLY A 105 1.56 24.44 5.14
C GLY A 105 1.42 22.95 4.80
N MET A 106 1.83 22.54 3.59
CA MET A 106 1.83 21.14 3.19
C MET A 106 2.84 20.31 4.00
N PHE A 107 4.03 20.84 4.23
CA PHE A 107 5.06 20.19 5.05
C PHE A 107 4.57 19.94 6.49
N PHE A 108 3.99 20.96 7.15
CA PHE A 108 3.46 20.81 8.50
C PHE A 108 2.26 19.85 8.55
N ASN A 109 1.41 19.86 7.53
CA ASN A 109 0.29 18.91 7.44
C ASN A 109 0.78 17.48 7.35
N VAL A 110 1.68 17.18 6.41
CA VAL A 110 2.22 15.83 6.19
C VAL A 110 2.99 15.34 7.42
N THR A 111 3.86 16.18 7.98
CA THR A 111 4.64 15.84 9.18
C THR A 111 3.73 15.68 10.40
N GLY A 112 2.74 16.55 10.55
CA GLY A 112 1.78 16.48 11.66
C GLY A 112 0.96 15.20 11.61
N ILE A 113 0.48 14.77 10.43
CA ILE A 113 -0.23 13.51 10.25
C ILE A 113 0.67 12.31 10.61
N ALA A 114 1.93 12.31 10.17
CA ALA A 114 2.87 11.25 10.49
C ALA A 114 3.09 11.13 12.01
N VAL A 115 3.42 12.24 12.67
CA VAL A 115 3.64 12.28 14.12
C VAL A 115 2.38 11.85 14.88
N LEU A 116 1.21 12.32 14.44
CA LEU A 116 -0.07 11.95 15.07
C LEU A 116 -0.34 10.45 14.96
N GLN A 117 -0.02 9.82 13.85
CA GLN A 117 -0.17 8.37 13.68
C GLN A 117 0.72 7.59 14.65
N TYR A 118 1.98 7.99 14.83
CA TYR A 118 2.86 7.40 15.84
C TYR A 118 2.29 7.59 17.25
N ALA A 119 1.85 8.80 17.60
CA ALA A 119 1.28 9.09 18.90
C ALA A 119 0.02 8.25 19.17
N VAL A 120 -0.91 8.19 18.24
CA VAL A 120 -2.14 7.38 18.36
C VAL A 120 -1.82 5.90 18.43
N GLY A 121 -0.93 5.38 17.58
CA GLY A 121 -0.52 3.98 17.58
C GLY A 121 0.09 3.56 18.93
N MET A 122 1.01 4.37 19.46
CA MET A 122 1.64 4.12 20.75
C MET A 122 0.65 4.22 21.91
N LEU A 123 -0.19 5.26 21.94
CA LEU A 123 -1.21 5.42 22.99
C LEU A 123 -2.21 4.28 23.01
N LEU A 124 -2.67 3.82 21.84
CA LEU A 124 -3.57 2.68 21.72
C LEU A 124 -2.88 1.38 22.18
N THR A 125 -1.64 1.19 21.76
CA THR A 125 -0.90 -0.02 22.11
C THR A 125 -0.62 -0.07 23.60
N VAL A 126 0.05 0.92 24.17
CA VAL A 126 0.43 0.94 25.58
C VAL A 126 -0.80 1.14 26.50
N GLY A 127 -1.77 1.96 26.09
CA GLY A 127 -2.94 2.25 26.90
C GLY A 127 -3.98 1.14 26.95
N ILE A 128 -4.17 0.44 25.84
CA ILE A 128 -5.27 -0.51 25.64
C ILE A 128 -4.78 -1.90 25.24
N LEU A 129 -4.03 -2.02 24.13
CA LEU A 129 -3.76 -3.30 23.51
C LEU A 129 -2.89 -4.21 24.38
N THR A 130 -1.86 -3.69 25.06
CA THR A 130 -1.02 -4.49 25.97
C THR A 130 -1.76 -4.97 27.19
N LYS A 131 -2.84 -4.30 27.59
CA LYS A 131 -3.72 -4.77 28.67
C LYS A 131 -4.67 -5.89 28.23
N LEU A 132 -5.12 -5.84 26.98
CA LEU A 132 -5.97 -6.88 26.39
C LEU A 132 -5.15 -8.10 25.93
N TYR A 133 -3.96 -7.85 25.44
CA TYR A 133 -3.01 -8.86 24.90
C TYR A 133 -1.64 -8.70 25.58
N PRO A 134 -1.45 -9.27 26.77
CA PRO A 134 -0.20 -9.07 27.54
C PRO A 134 1.08 -9.58 26.86
N THR A 135 0.93 -10.43 25.84
CA THR A 135 2.05 -10.94 25.03
C THR A 135 2.45 -10.00 23.89
N LEU A 136 1.63 -8.98 23.61
CA LEU A 136 1.90 -8.01 22.55
C LEU A 136 3.00 -7.04 23.01
N ASN A 137 4.06 -6.94 22.20
CA ASN A 137 5.13 -5.99 22.48
C ASN A 137 4.65 -4.54 22.26
N GLU A 138 5.08 -3.63 23.12
CA GLU A 138 4.70 -2.21 23.07
C GLU A 138 5.11 -1.54 21.75
N THR A 139 6.20 -2.01 21.11
CA THR A 139 6.67 -1.50 19.81
C THR A 139 5.68 -1.72 18.68
N PHE A 140 4.65 -2.58 18.85
CA PHE A 140 3.57 -2.73 17.89
C PHE A 140 2.90 -1.39 17.55
N GLY A 141 2.87 -0.44 18.48
CA GLY A 141 2.35 0.90 18.24
C GLY A 141 3.04 1.65 17.09
N LEU A 142 4.29 1.32 16.79
CA LEU A 142 5.02 1.89 15.65
C LEU A 142 4.48 1.36 14.31
N MET A 143 3.95 0.14 14.29
CA MET A 143 3.48 -0.52 13.06
C MET A 143 2.28 0.18 12.44
N MET A 144 1.48 0.90 13.22
CA MET A 144 0.38 1.70 12.68
C MET A 144 0.90 2.76 11.71
N ALA A 145 1.84 3.60 12.13
CA ALA A 145 2.37 4.67 11.30
C ALA A 145 3.25 4.13 10.16
N THR A 146 4.10 3.13 10.42
CA THR A 146 4.94 2.52 9.39
C THR A 146 4.11 1.83 8.31
N GLY A 147 2.99 1.19 8.67
CA GLY A 147 2.10 0.53 7.74
C GLY A 147 1.18 1.51 7.01
N PHE A 148 0.47 2.39 7.71
CA PHE A 148 -0.54 3.28 7.12
C PHE A 148 0.08 4.40 6.30
N TYR A 149 1.11 5.04 6.82
CA TYR A 149 1.80 6.15 6.15
C TYR A 149 2.92 5.66 5.22
N GLY A 150 3.73 4.72 5.69
CA GLY A 150 4.89 4.20 4.98
C GLY A 150 4.60 3.04 4.01
N GLY A 151 3.47 2.35 4.19
CA GLY A 151 3.09 1.18 3.39
C GLY A 151 3.96 -0.05 3.67
N HIS A 152 3.80 -1.09 2.82
CA HIS A 152 4.45 -2.40 3.03
C HIS A 152 5.98 -2.34 3.08
N GLY A 153 6.61 -1.47 2.26
CA GLY A 153 8.08 -1.36 2.24
C GLY A 153 8.63 -0.86 3.57
N THR A 154 8.06 0.20 4.11
CA THR A 154 8.48 0.76 5.41
C THR A 154 8.12 -0.18 6.55
N ALA A 155 6.93 -0.78 6.52
CA ALA A 155 6.49 -1.74 7.53
C ALA A 155 7.40 -2.97 7.59
N ALA A 156 7.77 -3.52 6.43
CA ALA A 156 8.69 -4.64 6.36
C ALA A 156 10.10 -4.27 6.86
N ALA A 157 10.62 -3.10 6.47
CA ALA A 157 11.95 -2.66 6.90
C ALA A 157 12.04 -2.44 8.41
N VAL A 158 11.04 -1.74 8.99
CA VAL A 158 11.00 -1.50 10.44
C VAL A 158 10.69 -2.79 11.19
N GLY A 159 9.80 -3.65 10.66
CA GLY A 159 9.51 -4.96 11.22
C GLY A 159 10.75 -5.83 11.30
N ALA A 160 11.51 -5.95 10.22
CA ALA A 160 12.76 -6.71 10.19
C ALA A 160 13.79 -6.18 11.20
N ALA A 161 13.94 -4.84 11.30
CA ALA A 161 14.84 -4.25 12.28
C ALA A 161 14.43 -4.57 13.74
N LEU A 162 13.13 -4.62 14.03
CA LEU A 162 12.63 -5.01 15.35
C LEU A 162 12.82 -6.51 15.60
N GLU A 163 12.68 -7.35 14.58
CA GLU A 163 12.95 -8.79 14.68
C GLU A 163 14.43 -9.08 14.93
N GLU A 164 15.36 -8.32 14.33
CA GLU A 164 16.79 -8.38 14.65
C GLU A 164 17.08 -7.99 16.12
N MET A 165 16.23 -7.16 16.73
CA MET A 165 16.30 -6.82 18.16
C MET A 165 15.63 -7.87 19.06
N GLY A 166 15.14 -8.98 18.52
CA GLY A 166 14.51 -10.08 19.26
C GLY A 166 13.02 -9.93 19.49
N ILE A 167 12.34 -9.01 18.77
CA ILE A 167 10.88 -8.81 18.88
C ILE A 167 10.20 -9.56 17.71
N GLU A 168 9.66 -10.72 17.99
CA GLU A 168 9.13 -11.63 16.96
C GLU A 168 7.86 -11.10 16.25
N ASN A 169 7.67 -11.54 15.00
CA ASN A 169 6.47 -11.31 14.17
C ASN A 169 6.18 -9.86 13.79
N MET A 170 7.13 -8.93 13.96
CA MET A 170 6.89 -7.51 13.65
C MET A 170 6.75 -7.23 12.16
N THR A 171 7.44 -7.98 11.31
CA THR A 171 7.31 -7.87 9.85
C THR A 171 5.91 -8.25 9.39
N ASP A 172 5.35 -9.35 9.89
CA ASP A 172 4.02 -9.82 9.51
C ASP A 172 2.92 -8.89 10.05
N LEU A 173 3.05 -8.43 11.30
CA LEU A 173 2.15 -7.45 11.90
C LEU A 173 2.20 -6.12 11.16
N GLY A 174 3.39 -5.65 10.80
CA GLY A 174 3.58 -4.42 10.01
C GLY A 174 2.95 -4.50 8.63
N ASN A 175 3.14 -5.61 7.93
CA ASN A 175 2.53 -5.85 6.61
C ASN A 175 1.00 -5.95 6.70
N THR A 176 0.48 -6.53 7.78
CA THR A 176 -0.97 -6.56 8.04
C THR A 176 -1.52 -5.15 8.25
N CYS A 177 -0.85 -4.33 9.07
CA CYS A 177 -1.21 -2.92 9.25
C CYS A 177 -1.16 -2.15 7.91
N ALA A 178 -0.13 -2.38 7.09
CA ALA A 178 -0.01 -1.75 5.78
C ALA A 178 -1.16 -2.11 4.84
N THR A 179 -1.55 -3.38 4.81
CA THR A 179 -2.70 -3.85 4.02
C THR A 179 -4.00 -3.17 4.47
N ILE A 180 -4.27 -3.17 5.78
CA ILE A 180 -5.45 -2.52 6.35
C ILE A 180 -5.42 -1.01 6.07
N GLY A 181 -4.24 -0.38 6.22
CA GLY A 181 -4.06 1.04 5.96
C GLY A 181 -4.34 1.44 4.52
N ILE A 182 -3.82 0.69 3.56
CA ILE A 182 -4.04 0.95 2.12
C ILE A 182 -5.51 0.75 1.76
N VAL A 183 -6.10 -0.37 2.13
CA VAL A 183 -7.50 -0.67 1.82
C VAL A 183 -8.43 0.33 2.53
N GLY A 184 -8.21 0.58 3.82
CA GLY A 184 -8.97 1.54 4.60
C GLY A 184 -8.82 2.97 4.07
N GLY A 185 -7.60 3.37 3.70
CA GLY A 185 -7.31 4.69 3.11
C GLY A 185 -8.01 4.89 1.77
N ILE A 186 -8.03 3.88 0.90
CA ILE A 186 -8.75 3.93 -0.37
C ILE A 186 -10.26 4.09 -0.12
N ILE A 187 -10.84 3.26 0.75
CA ILE A 187 -12.28 3.29 1.02
C ILE A 187 -12.70 4.63 1.64
N THR A 188 -12.00 5.05 2.71
CA THR A 188 -12.33 6.32 3.40
C THR A 188 -12.05 7.53 2.52
N GLY A 189 -10.95 7.53 1.77
CA GLY A 189 -10.63 8.58 0.80
C GLY A 189 -11.72 8.74 -0.25
N MET A 190 -12.23 7.64 -0.80
CA MET A 190 -13.33 7.67 -1.76
C MET A 190 -14.65 8.18 -1.15
N ILE A 191 -14.95 7.80 0.08
CA ILE A 191 -16.14 8.30 0.79
C ILE A 191 -16.03 9.83 0.95
N ILE A 192 -14.88 10.33 1.39
CA ILE A 192 -14.63 11.75 1.61
C ILE A 192 -14.68 12.52 0.28
N ILE A 193 -14.06 12.01 -0.79
CA ILE A 193 -14.09 12.62 -2.12
C ILE A 193 -15.52 12.70 -2.65
N ASN A 194 -16.27 11.61 -2.58
CA ASN A 194 -17.67 11.60 -3.02
C ASN A 194 -18.55 12.56 -2.21
N TRP A 195 -18.34 12.62 -0.90
CA TRP A 195 -19.06 13.56 -0.04
C TRP A 195 -18.68 15.02 -0.36
N GLY A 196 -17.38 15.32 -0.49
CA GLY A 196 -16.89 16.65 -0.81
C GLY A 196 -17.35 17.14 -2.18
N THR A 197 -17.35 16.26 -3.19
CA THR A 197 -17.85 16.56 -4.53
C THR A 197 -19.35 16.90 -4.53
N ARG A 198 -20.16 16.12 -3.78
CA ARG A 198 -21.60 16.38 -3.63
C ARG A 198 -21.91 17.67 -2.89
N LYS A 199 -21.01 18.12 -2.00
CA LYS A 199 -21.14 19.39 -1.27
C LYS A 199 -20.54 20.59 -2.02
N GLY A 200 -19.99 20.38 -3.22
CA GLY A 200 -19.39 21.46 -4.03
C GLY A 200 -18.02 21.96 -3.53
N TYR A 201 -17.34 21.19 -2.67
CA TYR A 201 -16.00 21.54 -2.18
C TYR A 201 -14.88 21.21 -3.16
N GLY A 202 -15.18 20.48 -4.25
CA GLY A 202 -14.21 20.12 -5.28
C GLY A 202 -14.20 21.14 -6.41
N HIS A 203 -13.11 21.91 -6.54
CA HIS A 203 -12.95 22.89 -7.62
C HIS A 203 -12.51 22.30 -8.97
N TYR A 204 -12.24 21.00 -9.07
CA TYR A 204 -11.61 20.37 -10.23
C TYR A 204 -12.36 19.16 -10.82
N VAL A 205 -13.53 18.83 -10.31
CA VAL A 205 -14.34 17.77 -10.90
C VAL A 205 -15.46 18.41 -11.72
N GLU A 206 -15.13 18.82 -12.95
CA GLU A 206 -16.16 19.07 -13.96
C GLU A 206 -16.81 17.71 -14.27
N ASN A 207 -18.08 17.57 -13.86
CA ASN A 207 -19.03 16.49 -14.17
C ASN A 207 -18.42 15.13 -14.54
N PRO A 208 -18.39 14.16 -13.63
CA PRO A 208 -18.16 12.78 -14.03
C PRO A 208 -19.35 12.34 -14.91
N LYS A 209 -19.08 12.19 -16.21
CA LYS A 209 -20.01 11.53 -17.14
C LYS A 209 -20.18 10.06 -16.75
#